data_6ad55c64c24cc0cbb356b0f1c7092c53
#
_entry.id   6ad55c64c24cc0cbb356b0f1c7092c53
#
_cell.length_a   1.000
_cell.length_b   1.000
_cell.length_c   1.000
_cell.angle_alpha   90.00
_cell.angle_beta   90.00
_cell.angle_gamma   90.00
#
_symmetry.space_group_name_H-M   'P 1'
#
loop_
_entity.id
_entity.type
_entity.pdbx_description
1 polymer ?
#
loop_
_entity_poly.entity_id
_entity_poly.type
_entity_poly.pdbx_seq_one_letter_code
_entity_poly.pdbx_strand_id
1 'polypeptide(L)'
;MSATGGFWPGEAPAAEEAEAQNGEGWPQPREEEAAESEAAPVLGETAVAEAAQAEPKTVDEEVEEPDVASAQHAPGELDIPDDVAVLEGSPSGADRTVGVVVSRFNGEVSNKLLESALDALAAAGVSEERITVMPVPGAFELPFGAMALAKTRRYSCIVALGCVVRGETPHFEYVAGEAASGLQLAGLETGVPVAFGVLTVDTAEQAEARVDKGADAARAALEMADLFSQVRKQAQAG
;
A
#
# COMPACT_ATOMS: atom_id res chain seq x y z
N MET A 1 -12.37 -30.83 -24.42
CA MET A 1 -11.79 -29.48 -24.47
C MET A 1 -12.80 -28.56 -23.81
N SER A 2 -12.72 -28.38 -22.53
CA SER A 2 -13.67 -27.58 -21.73
C SER A 2 -12.93 -26.36 -21.18
N ALA A 3 -13.29 -25.18 -21.71
CA ALA A 3 -12.85 -23.90 -21.20
C ALA A 3 -13.70 -23.54 -19.97
N THR A 4 -13.11 -23.55 -18.79
CA THR A 4 -13.72 -23.00 -17.58
C THR A 4 -13.46 -21.51 -17.55
N GLY A 5 -14.40 -20.71 -18.06
CA GLY A 5 -14.42 -19.26 -17.89
C GLY A 5 -14.73 -18.92 -16.44
N GLY A 6 -13.81 -18.21 -15.77
CA GLY A 6 -14.05 -17.65 -14.44
C GLY A 6 -15.07 -16.52 -14.52
N PHE A 7 -16.17 -16.70 -13.82
CA PHE A 7 -17.28 -15.75 -13.74
C PHE A 7 -16.98 -14.69 -12.65
N TRP A 8 -17.01 -13.42 -13.03
CA TRP A 8 -17.05 -12.31 -12.07
C TRP A 8 -18.46 -12.18 -11.49
N PRO A 9 -18.67 -12.15 -10.18
CA PRO A 9 -19.97 -11.82 -9.63
C PRO A 9 -20.22 -10.31 -9.81
N GLY A 10 -21.02 -9.94 -10.81
CA GLY A 10 -21.33 -8.54 -11.08
C GLY A 10 -21.87 -8.19 -12.47
N GLU A 11 -21.91 -9.13 -13.43
CA GLU A 11 -22.66 -8.89 -14.66
C GLU A 11 -24.14 -9.14 -14.40
N ALA A 12 -24.89 -8.04 -14.22
CA ALA A 12 -26.34 -8.08 -14.20
C ALA A 12 -26.85 -8.41 -15.61
N PRO A 13 -27.84 -9.31 -15.75
CA PRO A 13 -28.52 -9.49 -17.01
C PRO A 13 -29.29 -8.22 -17.41
N ALA A 14 -29.38 -7.97 -18.72
CA ALA A 14 -30.07 -6.83 -19.29
C ALA A 14 -31.49 -6.69 -18.71
N ALA A 15 -31.85 -5.45 -18.39
CA ALA A 15 -33.11 -5.09 -17.79
C ALA A 15 -34.30 -5.48 -18.70
N GLU A 16 -35.04 -6.49 -18.26
CA GLU A 16 -36.44 -6.62 -18.57
C GLU A 16 -37.23 -5.94 -17.46
N GLU A 17 -38.23 -5.18 -17.89
CA GLU A 17 -39.07 -4.34 -17.06
C GLU A 17 -39.70 -5.13 -15.90
N ALA A 18 -39.29 -4.84 -14.66
CA ALA A 18 -39.98 -5.28 -13.46
C ALA A 18 -40.64 -4.07 -12.82
N GLU A 19 -41.99 -4.11 -12.88
CA GLU A 19 -42.90 -3.17 -12.24
C GLU A 19 -42.61 -3.02 -10.75
N ALA A 20 -42.74 -1.78 -10.29
CA ALA A 20 -42.60 -1.36 -8.93
C ALA A 20 -43.47 -2.18 -7.95
N GLN A 21 -42.85 -2.89 -7.03
CA GLN A 21 -43.45 -3.25 -5.77
C GLN A 21 -42.81 -2.42 -4.66
N ASN A 22 -43.61 -1.50 -4.17
CA ASN A 22 -43.34 -0.65 -3.02
C ASN A 22 -43.21 -1.48 -1.74
N GLY A 23 -42.20 -1.13 -0.96
CA GLY A 23 -42.29 -1.10 0.48
C GLY A 23 -41.89 -2.36 1.22
N GLU A 24 -40.60 -2.46 1.54
CA GLU A 24 -40.23 -2.89 2.91
C GLU A 24 -38.95 -2.17 3.28
N GLY A 25 -39.08 -1.22 4.20
CA GLY A 25 -37.97 -0.51 4.81
C GLY A 25 -37.05 -1.45 5.53
N TRP A 26 -35.79 -1.04 5.71
CA TRP A 26 -34.82 -1.71 6.54
C TRP A 26 -35.45 -2.10 7.87
N PRO A 27 -35.20 -3.35 8.39
CA PRO A 27 -35.73 -3.77 9.69
C PRO A 27 -35.22 -2.81 10.76
N GLN A 28 -36.16 -2.16 11.45
CA GLN A 28 -35.87 -1.34 12.62
C GLN A 28 -35.32 -2.25 13.72
N PRO A 29 -34.34 -1.82 14.52
CA PRO A 29 -33.91 -2.58 15.68
C PRO A 29 -35.11 -2.82 16.61
N ARG A 30 -35.35 -4.04 17.00
CA ARG A 30 -36.32 -4.36 18.01
C ARG A 30 -35.84 -3.75 19.33
N GLU A 31 -36.71 -2.99 19.96
CA GLU A 31 -36.58 -2.62 21.38
C GLU A 31 -36.76 -3.91 22.20
N GLU A 32 -35.69 -4.61 22.50
CA GLU A 32 -35.64 -5.64 23.54
C GLU A 32 -35.09 -5.01 24.81
N GLU A 33 -35.97 -4.86 25.74
CA GLU A 33 -35.84 -4.79 27.20
C GLU A 33 -34.41 -4.52 27.75
N ALA A 34 -34.30 -3.34 28.35
CA ALA A 34 -33.24 -3.01 29.29
C ALA A 34 -33.22 -3.98 30.45
N ALA A 35 -32.46 -5.06 30.35
CA ALA A 35 -32.06 -5.82 31.50
C ALA A 35 -30.96 -5.03 32.22
N GLU A 36 -31.23 -4.65 33.47
CA GLU A 36 -30.29 -4.06 34.41
C GLU A 36 -29.04 -4.94 34.50
N SER A 37 -27.95 -4.51 33.86
CA SER A 37 -26.61 -5.07 34.07
C SER A 37 -26.00 -4.34 35.24
N GLU A 38 -25.83 -5.06 36.37
CA GLU A 38 -25.10 -4.61 37.55
C GLU A 38 -23.74 -4.02 37.16
N ALA A 39 -23.51 -2.78 37.60
CA ALA A 39 -22.29 -2.04 37.38
C ALA A 39 -21.09 -2.77 38.00
N ALA A 40 -20.11 -3.11 37.19
CA ALA A 40 -18.81 -3.53 37.68
C ALA A 40 -18.17 -2.38 38.49
N PRO A 41 -17.42 -2.64 39.57
CA PRO A 41 -16.88 -1.61 40.44
C PRO A 41 -15.83 -0.79 39.71
N VAL A 42 -16.04 0.53 39.67
CA VAL A 42 -15.09 1.52 39.23
C VAL A 42 -13.91 1.52 40.20
N LEU A 43 -12.73 1.12 39.73
CA LEU A 43 -11.50 1.18 40.51
C LEU A 43 -11.12 2.67 40.71
N GLY A 44 -11.09 3.02 41.95
CA GLY A 44 -10.62 4.15 42.73
C GLY A 44 -10.06 5.40 42.03
N GLU A 45 -10.76 6.50 42.25
CA GLU A 45 -10.38 7.90 42.05
C GLU A 45 -9.31 8.42 43.01
N THR A 46 -8.30 7.67 43.44
CA THR A 46 -7.34 8.13 44.45
C THR A 46 -5.89 8.17 44.01
N ALA A 47 -5.59 8.10 42.70
CA ALA A 47 -4.19 8.13 42.19
C ALA A 47 -3.83 9.33 41.33
N VAL A 48 -4.65 10.35 41.17
CA VAL A 48 -4.39 11.48 40.26
C VAL A 48 -4.11 12.82 40.95
N ALA A 49 -4.08 12.85 42.31
CA ALA A 49 -3.96 14.10 43.06
C ALA A 49 -2.55 14.44 43.58
N GLU A 50 -1.51 13.63 43.32
CA GLU A 50 -0.18 13.84 43.90
C GLU A 50 0.93 14.15 42.89
N ALA A 51 0.61 14.36 41.61
CA ALA A 51 1.58 14.68 40.57
C ALA A 51 1.58 16.16 40.11
N ALA A 52 0.87 17.04 40.81
CA ALA A 52 0.69 18.44 40.36
C ALA A 52 1.54 19.48 41.12
N GLN A 53 2.68 19.13 41.70
CA GLN A 53 3.61 20.10 42.28
C GLN A 53 5.08 19.70 42.00
N ALA A 54 5.48 19.69 40.74
CA ALA A 54 6.87 19.74 40.34
C ALA A 54 7.05 20.96 39.46
N GLU A 55 7.78 21.97 39.99
CA GLU A 55 8.18 23.15 39.24
C GLU A 55 9.00 22.72 38.00
N PRO A 56 8.82 23.34 36.81
CA PRO A 56 9.65 23.04 35.67
C PRO A 56 11.08 23.49 35.91
N LYS A 57 11.99 22.54 36.07
CA LYS A 57 13.42 22.83 35.95
C LYS A 57 13.71 23.18 34.50
N THR A 58 14.01 24.43 34.23
CA THR A 58 14.61 24.85 32.96
C THR A 58 16.00 24.23 32.89
N VAL A 59 16.10 23.16 32.14
CA VAL A 59 17.39 22.65 31.66
C VAL A 59 17.45 23.13 30.20
N ASP A 60 18.22 24.22 29.99
CA ASP A 60 18.70 24.61 28.67
C ASP A 60 19.77 23.57 28.24
N GLU A 61 19.33 22.37 27.93
CA GLU A 61 20.11 21.44 27.14
C GLU A 61 19.66 21.69 25.69
N GLU A 62 20.52 22.33 24.89
CA GLU A 62 20.42 22.30 23.44
C GLU A 62 20.44 20.81 23.04
N VAL A 63 19.24 20.24 22.86
CA VAL A 63 19.10 18.97 22.19
C VAL A 63 19.43 19.27 20.73
N GLU A 64 20.67 18.99 20.33
CA GLU A 64 21.00 18.88 18.92
C GLU A 64 19.98 17.92 18.32
N GLU A 65 19.02 18.44 17.53
CA GLU A 65 18.14 17.62 16.73
C GLU A 65 19.04 16.73 15.86
N PRO A 66 18.90 15.39 15.93
CA PRO A 66 19.70 14.53 15.07
C PRO A 66 19.40 14.92 13.63
N ASP A 67 20.45 15.18 12.86
CA ASP A 67 20.38 15.46 11.43
C ASP A 67 19.62 14.31 10.73
N VAL A 68 18.30 14.52 10.55
CA VAL A 68 17.38 13.56 9.93
C VAL A 68 17.69 13.38 8.43
N ALA A 69 18.63 14.17 7.89
CA ALA A 69 19.00 14.13 6.48
C ALA A 69 19.88 12.94 6.09
N SER A 70 20.40 12.16 7.04
CA SER A 70 21.37 11.10 6.74
C SER A 70 20.89 9.66 6.96
N ALA A 71 19.65 9.43 7.37
CA ALA A 71 19.08 8.09 7.34
C ALA A 71 18.64 7.71 5.90
N GLN A 72 19.58 7.80 4.97
CA GLN A 72 19.39 7.12 3.69
C GLN A 72 19.37 5.63 3.96
N HIS A 73 18.26 4.96 3.59
CA HIS A 73 18.23 3.51 3.49
C HIS A 73 19.24 3.11 2.39
N ALA A 74 20.50 2.96 2.76
CA ALA A 74 21.50 2.44 1.86
C ALA A 74 21.24 0.93 1.69
N PRO A 75 21.35 0.39 0.46
CA PRO A 75 21.39 -1.06 0.28
C PRO A 75 22.54 -1.62 1.11
N GLY A 76 22.23 -2.52 2.03
CA GLY A 76 23.24 -3.24 2.81
C GLY A 76 23.75 -4.43 2.03
N GLU A 77 25.05 -4.66 2.04
CA GLU A 77 25.61 -5.95 1.61
C GLU A 77 25.41 -6.96 2.73
N LEU A 78 24.91 -8.15 2.37
CA LEU A 78 24.77 -9.26 3.30
C LEU A 78 26.05 -10.13 3.23
N ASP A 79 26.61 -10.45 4.37
CA ASP A 79 27.75 -11.40 4.46
C ASP A 79 27.19 -12.82 4.51
N ILE A 80 27.01 -13.42 3.35
CA ILE A 80 26.47 -14.78 3.20
C ILE A 80 27.65 -15.71 2.88
N PRO A 81 27.83 -16.83 3.62
CA PRO A 81 28.88 -17.80 3.34
C PRO A 81 28.77 -18.37 1.92
N ASP A 82 29.93 -18.58 1.26
CA ASP A 82 30.03 -19.04 -0.13
C ASP A 82 29.42 -20.44 -0.39
N ASP A 83 29.26 -21.25 0.65
CA ASP A 83 28.63 -22.56 0.57
C ASP A 83 27.11 -22.56 0.69
N VAL A 84 26.51 -21.41 0.91
CA VAL A 84 25.06 -21.22 0.98
C VAL A 84 24.51 -20.80 -0.38
N ALA A 85 23.49 -21.52 -0.87
CA ALA A 85 22.83 -21.15 -2.11
C ALA A 85 22.02 -19.88 -1.93
N VAL A 86 22.26 -18.89 -2.78
CA VAL A 86 21.57 -17.60 -2.76
C VAL A 86 20.72 -17.44 -4.01
N LEU A 87 19.51 -16.94 -3.82
CA LEU A 87 18.64 -16.46 -4.91
C LEU A 87 18.68 -14.94 -4.90
N GLU A 88 19.26 -14.36 -5.92
CA GLU A 88 19.31 -12.91 -6.09
C GLU A 88 18.40 -12.48 -7.22
N GLY A 89 17.58 -11.45 -6.95
CA GLY A 89 16.74 -10.81 -7.95
C GLY A 89 17.51 -9.74 -8.70
N SER A 90 17.11 -9.50 -9.93
CA SER A 90 17.61 -8.40 -10.73
C SER A 90 16.46 -7.48 -11.13
N PRO A 91 16.61 -6.14 -11.05
CA PRO A 91 15.60 -5.20 -11.51
C PRO A 91 15.55 -5.10 -13.04
N SER A 92 15.65 -6.24 -13.74
CA SER A 92 15.58 -6.32 -15.20
C SER A 92 14.12 -6.30 -15.68
N GLY A 93 13.82 -5.38 -16.58
CA GLY A 93 12.51 -5.20 -17.20
C GLY A 93 12.28 -6.01 -18.48
N ALA A 94 13.30 -6.69 -18.99
CA ALA A 94 13.20 -7.47 -20.22
C ALA A 94 12.05 -8.49 -20.13
N ASP A 95 11.11 -8.43 -21.07
CA ASP A 95 9.92 -9.28 -21.14
C ASP A 95 8.93 -9.17 -19.96
N ARG A 96 9.07 -8.19 -19.08
CA ARG A 96 8.14 -7.92 -17.97
C ARG A 96 6.96 -7.04 -18.41
N THR A 97 5.78 -7.37 -17.92
CA THR A 97 4.59 -6.50 -18.01
C THR A 97 4.31 -5.93 -16.63
N VAL A 98 4.21 -4.61 -16.54
CA VAL A 98 4.12 -3.88 -15.27
C VAL A 98 2.81 -3.12 -15.19
N GLY A 99 2.09 -3.30 -14.08
CA GLY A 99 0.97 -2.44 -13.71
C GLY A 99 1.44 -1.33 -12.78
N VAL A 100 1.02 -0.10 -13.03
CA VAL A 100 1.28 1.05 -12.15
C VAL A 100 -0.06 1.58 -11.69
N VAL A 101 -0.34 1.53 -10.39
CA VAL A 101 -1.54 2.14 -9.80
C VAL A 101 -1.13 3.43 -9.11
N VAL A 102 -1.74 4.55 -9.47
CA VAL A 102 -1.33 5.87 -8.97
C VAL A 102 -2.50 6.66 -8.44
N SER A 103 -2.36 7.25 -7.24
CA SER A 103 -3.40 8.10 -6.64
C SER A 103 -3.41 9.47 -7.31
N ARG A 104 -4.62 10.02 -7.56
CA ARG A 104 -4.79 11.38 -8.08
C ARG A 104 -4.76 12.45 -6.98
N PHE A 105 -5.03 12.06 -5.73
CA PHE A 105 -4.92 12.97 -4.60
C PHE A 105 -3.45 13.35 -4.37
N ASN A 106 -3.15 14.60 -4.04
CA ASN A 106 -1.79 15.17 -4.06
C ASN A 106 -1.11 15.03 -5.43
N GLY A 107 -1.85 15.33 -6.50
CA GLY A 107 -1.51 15.02 -7.88
C GLY A 107 -0.16 15.56 -8.37
N GLU A 108 0.32 16.68 -7.85
CA GLU A 108 1.64 17.22 -8.22
C GLU A 108 2.76 16.25 -7.81
N VAL A 109 2.75 15.80 -6.57
CA VAL A 109 3.73 14.82 -6.06
C VAL A 109 3.52 13.46 -6.71
N SER A 110 2.26 13.02 -6.85
CA SER A 110 1.94 11.73 -7.49
C SER A 110 2.42 11.67 -8.95
N ASN A 111 2.33 12.77 -9.70
CA ASN A 111 2.87 12.85 -11.06
C ASN A 111 4.39 12.72 -11.09
N LYS A 112 5.11 13.40 -10.19
CA LYS A 112 6.57 13.29 -10.10
C LYS A 112 7.01 11.87 -9.69
N LEU A 113 6.28 11.22 -8.77
CA LEU A 113 6.50 9.81 -8.43
C LEU A 113 6.29 8.91 -9.65
N LEU A 114 5.22 9.15 -10.42
CA LEU A 114 4.92 8.39 -11.63
C LEU A 114 6.02 8.57 -12.68
N GLU A 115 6.44 9.80 -12.95
CA GLU A 115 7.53 10.10 -13.87
C GLU A 115 8.81 9.36 -13.47
N SER A 116 9.22 9.49 -12.20
CA SER A 116 10.39 8.80 -11.64
C SER A 116 10.30 7.27 -11.78
N ALA A 117 9.11 6.69 -11.56
CA ALA A 117 8.90 5.25 -11.73
C ALA A 117 8.97 4.83 -13.20
N LEU A 118 8.35 5.59 -14.12
CA LEU A 118 8.37 5.29 -15.55
C LEU A 118 9.77 5.38 -16.13
N ASP A 119 10.57 6.37 -15.74
CA ASP A 119 11.97 6.52 -16.13
C ASP A 119 12.80 5.30 -15.66
N ALA A 120 12.58 4.84 -14.42
CA ALA A 120 13.27 3.67 -13.90
C ALA A 120 12.85 2.38 -14.63
N LEU A 121 11.57 2.21 -14.97
CA LEU A 121 11.09 1.09 -15.76
C LEU A 121 11.69 1.08 -17.15
N ALA A 122 11.74 2.24 -17.83
CA ALA A 122 12.36 2.39 -19.14
C ALA A 122 13.87 2.08 -19.07
N ALA A 123 14.59 2.62 -18.09
CA ALA A 123 16.01 2.35 -17.87
C ALA A 123 16.29 0.87 -17.60
N ALA A 124 15.36 0.15 -16.96
CA ALA A 124 15.42 -1.30 -16.74
C ALA A 124 15.08 -2.13 -17.99
N GLY A 125 14.64 -1.50 -19.08
CA GLY A 125 14.31 -2.17 -20.34
C GLY A 125 12.85 -2.65 -20.45
N VAL A 126 11.92 -2.12 -19.65
CA VAL A 126 10.48 -2.35 -19.86
C VAL A 126 10.02 -1.48 -21.03
N SER A 127 9.44 -2.11 -22.07
CA SER A 127 8.87 -1.34 -23.18
C SER A 127 7.54 -0.67 -22.77
N GLU A 128 7.25 0.51 -23.30
CA GLU A 128 6.07 1.32 -22.96
C GLU A 128 4.76 0.55 -23.17
N GLU A 129 4.66 -0.25 -24.22
CA GLU A 129 3.50 -1.08 -24.52
C GLU A 129 3.21 -2.17 -23.48
N ARG A 130 4.17 -2.46 -22.61
CA ARG A 130 4.06 -3.40 -21.50
C ARG A 130 3.79 -2.73 -20.15
N ILE A 131 3.61 -1.42 -20.15
CA ILE A 131 3.25 -0.65 -18.96
C ILE A 131 1.77 -0.28 -19.04
N THR A 132 1.03 -0.53 -18.00
CA THR A 132 -0.35 -0.06 -17.86
C THR A 132 -0.45 0.81 -16.62
N VAL A 133 -0.85 2.06 -16.78
CA VAL A 133 -1.09 2.98 -15.68
C VAL A 133 -2.59 3.04 -15.37
N MET A 134 -2.94 2.82 -14.09
CA MET A 134 -4.30 2.91 -13.57
C MET A 134 -4.40 4.03 -12.54
N PRO A 135 -4.91 5.22 -12.90
CA PRO A 135 -5.18 6.27 -11.91
C PRO A 135 -6.37 5.90 -11.03
N VAL A 136 -6.22 6.08 -9.71
CA VAL A 136 -7.28 5.91 -8.72
C VAL A 136 -7.53 7.22 -7.95
N PRO A 137 -8.68 7.40 -7.28
CA PRO A 137 -9.01 8.66 -6.61
C PRO A 137 -7.98 9.08 -5.55
N GLY A 138 -7.63 8.19 -4.64
CA GLY A 138 -6.72 8.47 -3.52
C GLY A 138 -5.88 7.26 -3.13
N ALA A 139 -5.06 7.43 -2.10
CA ALA A 139 -4.20 6.36 -1.60
C ALA A 139 -5.02 5.19 -1.01
N PHE A 140 -6.20 5.47 -0.45
CA PHE A 140 -7.09 4.44 0.09
C PHE A 140 -7.61 3.47 -0.98
N GLU A 141 -7.70 3.89 -2.24
CA GLU A 141 -8.15 3.08 -3.37
C GLU A 141 -7.02 2.33 -4.08
N LEU A 142 -5.75 2.60 -3.76
CA LEU A 142 -4.60 1.89 -4.36
C LEU A 142 -4.70 0.36 -4.22
N PRO A 143 -5.07 -0.21 -3.05
CA PRO A 143 -5.21 -1.65 -2.89
C PRO A 143 -6.23 -2.28 -3.83
N PHE A 144 -7.36 -1.62 -4.08
CA PHE A 144 -8.38 -2.12 -4.99
C PHE A 144 -7.85 -2.19 -6.43
N GLY A 145 -7.15 -1.13 -6.87
CA GLY A 145 -6.52 -1.10 -8.19
C GLY A 145 -5.45 -2.17 -8.34
N ALA A 146 -4.55 -2.29 -7.35
CA ALA A 146 -3.49 -3.29 -7.34
C ALA A 146 -4.06 -4.71 -7.35
N MET A 147 -5.05 -5.01 -6.50
CA MET A 147 -5.72 -6.30 -6.46
C MET A 147 -6.40 -6.63 -7.80
N ALA A 148 -7.10 -5.67 -8.40
CA ALA A 148 -7.77 -5.86 -9.68
C ALA A 148 -6.78 -6.19 -10.79
N LEU A 149 -5.68 -5.46 -10.93
CA LEU A 149 -4.64 -5.74 -11.91
C LEU A 149 -3.97 -7.10 -11.64
N ALA A 150 -3.61 -7.40 -10.38
CA ALA A 150 -2.94 -8.63 -10.00
C ALA A 150 -3.79 -9.87 -10.30
N LYS A 151 -5.10 -9.84 -10.05
CA LYS A 151 -6.04 -10.94 -10.33
C LYS A 151 -6.14 -11.28 -11.81
N THR A 152 -5.82 -10.36 -12.71
CA THR A 152 -5.76 -10.66 -14.16
C THR A 152 -4.65 -11.63 -14.54
N ARG A 153 -3.62 -11.79 -13.70
CA ARG A 153 -2.42 -12.60 -13.98
C ARG A 153 -1.63 -12.15 -15.22
N ARG A 154 -1.89 -10.96 -15.73
CA ARG A 154 -1.22 -10.40 -16.91
C ARG A 154 0.06 -9.66 -16.56
N TYR A 155 0.22 -9.22 -15.31
CA TYR A 155 1.34 -8.42 -14.85
C TYR A 155 2.35 -9.26 -14.09
N SER A 156 3.64 -9.01 -14.36
CA SER A 156 4.75 -9.63 -13.63
C SER A 156 4.90 -9.04 -12.23
N CYS A 157 4.59 -7.75 -12.10
CA CYS A 157 4.57 -7.00 -10.84
C CYS A 157 3.68 -5.77 -10.97
N ILE A 158 3.41 -5.13 -9.84
CA ILE A 158 2.63 -3.90 -9.72
C ILE A 158 3.41 -2.89 -8.89
N VAL A 159 3.41 -1.64 -9.32
CA VAL A 159 3.95 -0.49 -8.58
C VAL A 159 2.76 0.35 -8.12
N ALA A 160 2.64 0.58 -6.81
CA ALA A 160 1.60 1.44 -6.25
C ALA A 160 2.22 2.77 -5.81
N LEU A 161 1.74 3.88 -6.36
CA LEU A 161 2.27 5.22 -6.17
C LEU A 161 1.23 6.15 -5.56
N GLY A 162 1.63 6.95 -4.59
CA GLY A 162 0.76 7.93 -3.97
C GLY A 162 1.49 8.77 -2.93
N CYS A 163 0.75 9.74 -2.39
CA CYS A 163 1.27 10.58 -1.32
C CYS A 163 0.17 10.88 -0.31
N VAL A 164 0.45 10.62 0.96
CA VAL A 164 -0.40 10.98 2.09
C VAL A 164 0.37 11.97 2.94
N VAL A 165 -0.13 13.21 3.00
CA VAL A 165 0.43 14.29 3.82
C VAL A 165 -0.40 14.39 5.09
N ARG A 166 0.24 14.50 6.25
CA ARG A 166 -0.42 14.62 7.56
C ARG A 166 -1.26 15.88 7.61
N GLY A 167 -2.54 15.73 7.94
CA GLY A 167 -3.47 16.82 8.21
C GLY A 167 -3.68 17.02 9.72
N GLU A 168 -4.62 17.89 10.06
CA GLU A 168 -4.96 18.22 11.46
C GLU A 168 -5.68 17.10 12.22
N THR A 169 -6.20 16.11 11.50
CA THR A 169 -7.00 15.02 12.08
C THR A 169 -6.29 13.67 11.92
N PRO A 170 -6.67 12.64 12.71
CA PRO A 170 -6.12 11.28 12.59
C PRO A 170 -6.37 10.59 11.24
N HIS A 171 -7.10 11.20 10.32
CA HIS A 171 -7.43 10.64 9.00
C HIS A 171 -6.21 10.13 8.22
N PHE A 172 -5.07 10.82 8.36
CA PHE A 172 -3.80 10.42 7.79
C PHE A 172 -3.42 8.98 8.14
N GLU A 173 -3.54 8.60 9.42
CA GLU A 173 -3.12 7.29 9.93
C GLU A 173 -3.96 6.17 9.35
N TYR A 174 -5.27 6.38 9.25
CA TYR A 174 -6.18 5.41 8.64
C TYR A 174 -5.88 5.22 7.15
N VAL A 175 -5.74 6.31 6.40
CA VAL A 175 -5.47 6.21 4.95
C VAL A 175 -4.13 5.54 4.68
N ALA A 176 -3.07 5.93 5.40
CA ALA A 176 -1.73 5.38 5.22
C ALA A 176 -1.66 3.90 5.65
N GLY A 177 -2.26 3.57 6.80
CA GLY A 177 -2.28 2.20 7.33
C GLY A 177 -3.04 1.23 6.43
N GLU A 178 -4.24 1.61 5.99
CA GLU A 178 -5.06 0.75 5.13
C GLU A 178 -4.49 0.63 3.71
N ALA A 179 -3.88 1.69 3.17
CA ALA A 179 -3.15 1.60 1.91
C ALA A 179 -2.01 0.58 2.00
N ALA A 180 -1.18 0.65 3.05
CA ALA A 180 -0.06 -0.26 3.24
C ALA A 180 -0.53 -1.71 3.42
N SER A 181 -1.47 -1.95 4.34
CA SER A 181 -2.01 -3.28 4.63
C SER A 181 -2.69 -3.91 3.42
N GLY A 182 -3.51 -3.13 2.72
CA GLY A 182 -4.24 -3.62 1.56
C GLY A 182 -3.35 -3.90 0.35
N LEU A 183 -2.29 -3.11 0.12
CA LEU A 183 -1.31 -3.37 -0.95
C LEU A 183 -0.49 -4.63 -0.66
N GLN A 184 -0.06 -4.83 0.59
CA GLN A 184 0.60 -6.05 1.00
C GLN A 184 -0.31 -7.26 0.80
N LEU A 185 -1.58 -7.17 1.23
CA LEU A 185 -2.57 -8.23 1.04
C LEU A 185 -2.76 -8.57 -0.44
N ALA A 186 -2.84 -7.55 -1.33
CA ALA A 186 -2.95 -7.77 -2.77
C ALA A 186 -1.81 -8.62 -3.32
N GLY A 187 -0.58 -8.35 -2.88
CA GLY A 187 0.60 -9.13 -3.26
C GLY A 187 0.54 -10.57 -2.72
N LEU A 188 0.26 -10.73 -1.43
CA LEU A 188 0.22 -12.04 -0.76
C LEU A 188 -0.87 -12.96 -1.34
N GLU A 189 -2.10 -12.46 -1.52
CA GLU A 189 -3.21 -13.27 -2.02
C GLU A 189 -3.05 -13.67 -3.49
N THR A 190 -2.44 -12.81 -4.29
CA THR A 190 -2.33 -13.05 -5.73
C THR A 190 -1.03 -13.72 -6.13
N GLY A 191 0.03 -13.64 -5.31
CA GLY A 191 1.38 -14.06 -5.67
C GLY A 191 1.98 -13.22 -6.80
N VAL A 192 1.47 -12.00 -7.01
CA VAL A 192 2.05 -10.98 -7.90
C VAL A 192 2.70 -9.93 -7.01
N PRO A 193 4.00 -9.66 -7.13
CA PRO A 193 4.67 -8.64 -6.33
C PRO A 193 4.00 -7.28 -6.47
N VAL A 194 3.74 -6.61 -5.35
CA VAL A 194 3.22 -5.24 -5.29
C VAL A 194 4.22 -4.39 -4.51
N ALA A 195 4.86 -3.44 -5.19
CA ALA A 195 5.79 -2.53 -4.54
C ALA A 195 5.08 -1.30 -3.99
N PHE A 196 5.46 -0.90 -2.79
CA PHE A 196 4.88 0.22 -2.05
C PHE A 196 5.67 1.52 -2.30
N GLY A 197 5.19 2.34 -3.20
CA GLY A 197 5.71 3.68 -3.51
C GLY A 197 4.78 4.79 -3.00
N VAL A 198 4.20 4.60 -1.81
CA VAL A 198 3.31 5.59 -1.20
C VAL A 198 4.09 6.38 -0.15
N LEU A 199 4.26 7.67 -0.40
CA LEU A 199 4.88 8.58 0.57
C LEU A 199 3.89 8.85 1.72
N THR A 200 4.41 8.78 2.94
CA THR A 200 3.69 9.15 4.17
C THR A 200 4.55 10.18 4.91
N VAL A 201 4.16 11.44 4.84
CA VAL A 201 4.98 12.57 5.25
C VAL A 201 4.17 13.57 6.07
N ASP A 202 4.87 14.38 6.86
CA ASP A 202 4.23 15.41 7.66
C ASP A 202 4.01 16.70 6.87
N THR A 203 4.84 16.99 5.86
CA THR A 203 4.74 18.22 5.05
C THR A 203 4.87 17.94 3.54
N ALA A 204 4.40 18.90 2.73
CA ALA A 204 4.54 18.83 1.28
C ALA A 204 6.00 18.89 0.83
N GLU A 205 6.83 19.65 1.51
CA GLU A 205 8.27 19.76 1.22
C GLU A 205 8.98 18.42 1.43
N GLN A 206 8.60 17.67 2.46
CA GLN A 206 9.10 16.31 2.68
C GLN A 206 8.71 15.36 1.55
N ALA A 207 7.52 15.54 0.98
CA ALA A 207 7.07 14.75 -0.16
C ALA A 207 7.88 15.08 -1.41
N GLU A 208 8.06 16.38 -1.72
CA GLU A 208 8.85 16.84 -2.86
C GLU A 208 10.29 16.33 -2.82
N ALA A 209 10.90 16.30 -1.65
CA ALA A 209 12.26 15.79 -1.46
C ALA A 209 12.40 14.26 -1.63
N ARG A 210 11.30 13.53 -1.86
CA ARG A 210 11.25 12.06 -1.91
C ARG A 210 10.59 11.49 -3.16
N VAL A 211 10.43 12.30 -4.19
CA VAL A 211 9.78 11.87 -5.45
C VAL A 211 10.60 10.80 -6.20
N ASP A 212 11.88 10.68 -5.93
CA ASP A 212 12.76 9.61 -6.40
C ASP A 212 12.36 8.21 -5.88
N LYS A 213 11.58 8.14 -4.81
CA LYS A 213 11.03 6.88 -4.29
C LYS A 213 10.11 6.16 -5.28
N GLY A 214 9.60 6.85 -6.30
CA GLY A 214 8.95 6.22 -7.44
C GLY A 214 9.87 5.24 -8.18
N ALA A 215 11.10 5.66 -8.45
CA ALA A 215 12.11 4.81 -9.06
C ALA A 215 12.52 3.62 -8.18
N ASP A 216 12.66 3.84 -6.87
CA ASP A 216 12.98 2.77 -5.92
C ASP A 216 11.86 1.70 -5.90
N ALA A 217 10.60 2.12 -5.88
CA ALA A 217 9.46 1.22 -5.94
C ALA A 217 9.43 0.41 -7.25
N ALA A 218 9.74 1.04 -8.39
CA ALA A 218 9.81 0.37 -9.68
C ALA A 218 10.92 -0.70 -9.70
N ARG A 219 12.12 -0.38 -9.22
CA ARG A 219 13.24 -1.34 -9.12
C ARG A 219 12.90 -2.51 -8.21
N ALA A 220 12.34 -2.23 -7.02
CA ALA A 220 11.94 -3.28 -6.07
C ALA A 220 10.86 -4.20 -6.66
N ALA A 221 9.88 -3.65 -7.41
CA ALA A 221 8.88 -4.45 -8.09
C ALA A 221 9.49 -5.41 -9.12
N LEU A 222 10.43 -4.94 -9.93
CA LEU A 222 11.11 -5.75 -10.95
C LEU A 222 12.00 -6.83 -10.31
N GLU A 223 12.74 -6.50 -9.27
CA GLU A 223 13.58 -7.43 -8.53
C GLU A 223 12.75 -8.55 -7.91
N MET A 224 11.66 -8.23 -7.25
CA MET A 224 10.74 -9.23 -6.70
C MET A 224 10.08 -10.08 -7.79
N ALA A 225 9.76 -9.51 -8.94
CA ALA A 225 9.23 -10.26 -10.08
C ALA A 225 10.25 -11.26 -10.63
N ASP A 226 11.53 -10.91 -10.61
CA ASP A 226 12.60 -11.80 -11.02
C ASP A 226 12.78 -12.94 -10.02
N LEU A 227 12.88 -12.66 -8.72
CA LEU A 227 12.93 -13.67 -7.65
C LEU A 227 11.77 -14.66 -7.76
N PHE A 228 10.55 -14.17 -7.93
CA PHE A 228 9.36 -15.03 -8.06
C PHE A 228 9.40 -15.88 -9.34
N SER A 229 9.99 -15.37 -10.42
CA SER A 229 10.22 -16.13 -11.64
C SER A 229 11.23 -17.26 -11.44
N GLN A 230 12.33 -16.99 -10.74
CA GLN A 230 13.36 -17.98 -10.42
C GLN A 230 12.78 -19.11 -9.57
N VAL A 231 12.07 -18.79 -8.48
CA VAL A 231 11.43 -19.78 -7.60
C VAL A 231 10.45 -20.66 -8.39
N ARG A 232 9.62 -20.06 -9.25
CA ARG A 232 8.68 -20.83 -10.07
C ARG A 232 9.36 -21.76 -11.08
N LYS A 233 10.47 -21.33 -11.69
CA LYS A 233 11.25 -22.16 -12.61
C LYS A 233 11.89 -23.35 -11.87
N GLN A 234 12.43 -23.13 -10.69
CA GLN A 234 13.00 -24.22 -9.86
C GLN A 234 11.94 -25.25 -9.46
N ALA A 235 10.75 -24.79 -9.04
CA ALA A 235 9.64 -25.68 -8.67
C ALA A 235 9.10 -26.52 -9.84
N GLN A 236 9.32 -26.12 -11.09
CA GLN A 236 8.91 -26.87 -12.29
C GLN A 236 9.98 -27.83 -12.79
N ALA A 237 11.23 -27.65 -12.35
CA ALA A 237 12.37 -28.46 -12.79
C ALA A 237 12.67 -29.65 -11.87
N GLY A 238 12.08 -29.70 -10.67
CA GLY A 238 12.18 -30.77 -9.68
C GLY A 238 10.93 -31.60 -9.59
#